data_a9ceb2eac7e4805e37559a46e1ed5aee
#
_entry.id   a9ceb2eac7e4805e37559a46e1ed5aee
#
_cell.length_a   1.000
_cell.length_b   1.000
_cell.length_c   1.000
_cell.angle_alpha   90.00
_cell.angle_beta   90.00
_cell.angle_gamma   90.00
#
_symmetry.space_group_name_H-M   'P 1'
#
loop_
_entity.id
_entity.type
_entity.pdbx_description
1 polymer ?
#
loop_
_entity_poly.entity_id
_entity_poly.type
_entity_poly.pdbx_seq_one_letter_code
_entity_poly.pdbx_strand_id
1 'polypeptide(L)'
;VRADLSELLPRFDILHLCGKGNLCQDPPRGYVQREFETDMASAYACADLVLSRAGSNTVFELIALGKPALLVPLEHASRGDQAENARYFAEKELCALLRERDLGQLTSALLCLYGNAKIRAALKTNSAAIGTDAIVGVIREVIG
;
A
#
# COMPACT_ATOMS: atom_id res chain seq x y z
N VAL A 1 -10.75 5.69 2.33
CA VAL A 1 -10.37 5.56 3.75
C VAL A 1 -11.31 6.32 4.65
N ARG A 2 -11.48 7.65 4.49
CA ARG A 2 -12.31 8.43 5.42
C ARG A 2 -13.77 7.98 5.48
N ALA A 3 -14.35 7.59 4.36
CA ALA A 3 -15.70 7.07 4.31
C ALA A 3 -15.86 5.74 5.06
N ASP A 4 -14.78 5.01 5.24
CA ASP A 4 -14.77 3.67 5.82
C ASP A 4 -14.25 3.64 7.27
N LEU A 5 -13.99 4.80 7.89
CA LEU A 5 -13.39 4.88 9.23
C LEU A 5 -14.22 4.15 10.30
N SER A 6 -15.54 4.24 10.23
CA SER A 6 -16.43 3.55 11.17
C SER A 6 -16.28 2.03 11.15
N GLU A 7 -15.90 1.46 10.01
CA GLU A 7 -15.68 0.03 9.83
C GLU A 7 -14.23 -0.38 10.12
N LEU A 8 -13.28 0.51 9.84
CA LEU A 8 -11.85 0.23 9.97
C LEU A 8 -11.32 0.42 11.40
N LEU A 9 -11.73 1.49 12.09
CA LEU A 9 -11.20 1.86 13.42
C LEU A 9 -11.45 0.83 14.53
N PRO A 10 -12.50 0.01 14.51
CA PRO A 10 -12.63 -1.07 15.47
C PRO A 10 -11.53 -2.14 15.39
N ARG A 11 -10.73 -2.14 14.31
CA ARG A 11 -9.72 -3.16 14.00
C ARG A 11 -8.33 -2.63 13.72
N PHE A 12 -8.21 -1.35 13.38
CA PHE A 12 -6.95 -0.73 12.98
C PHE A 12 -6.77 0.63 13.65
N ASP A 13 -5.57 0.90 14.11
CA ASP A 13 -5.07 2.25 14.26
C ASP A 13 -4.53 2.70 12.90
N ILE A 14 -4.92 3.89 12.47
CA ILE A 14 -4.66 4.36 11.10
C ILE A 14 -3.78 5.60 11.12
N LEU A 15 -2.62 5.54 10.47
CA LEU A 15 -1.85 6.72 10.08
C LEU A 15 -2.18 7.05 8.61
N HIS A 16 -2.80 8.20 8.39
CA HIS A 16 -3.20 8.65 7.05
C HIS A 16 -2.38 9.86 6.60
N LEU A 17 -1.57 9.68 5.57
CA LEU A 17 -0.89 10.77 4.88
C LEU A 17 -1.87 11.36 3.86
N CYS A 18 -2.54 12.42 4.26
CA CYS A 18 -3.70 12.93 3.52
C CYS A 18 -3.35 14.01 2.48
N GLY A 19 -2.09 14.47 2.43
CA GLY A 19 -1.66 15.55 1.57
C GLY A 19 -2.01 16.93 2.13
N LYS A 20 -1.34 17.95 1.62
CA LYS A 20 -1.45 19.34 2.07
C LYS A 20 -2.89 19.86 1.98
N GLY A 21 -3.35 20.50 3.05
CA GLY A 21 -4.67 21.13 3.13
C GLY A 21 -5.82 20.14 3.33
N ASN A 22 -5.55 18.85 3.53
CA ASN A 22 -6.57 17.82 3.65
C ASN A 22 -6.75 17.27 5.08
N LEU A 23 -6.27 17.96 6.10
CA LEU A 23 -6.56 17.60 7.48
C LEU A 23 -8.06 17.81 7.77
N CYS A 24 -8.70 16.86 8.44
CA CYS A 24 -10.03 17.08 8.99
C CYS A 24 -9.92 17.56 10.43
N GLN A 25 -10.89 18.38 10.86
CA GLN A 25 -11.03 18.76 12.24
C GLN A 25 -11.56 17.56 13.04
N ASP A 26 -11.13 17.47 14.31
CA ASP A 26 -11.60 16.47 15.27
C ASP A 26 -11.51 15.00 14.74
N PRO A 27 -10.30 14.50 14.42
CA PRO A 27 -10.15 13.13 14.00
C PRO A 27 -10.57 12.16 15.13
N PRO A 28 -11.28 11.07 14.81
CA PRO A 28 -11.65 10.09 15.81
C PRO A 28 -10.43 9.39 16.41
N ARG A 29 -10.58 8.86 17.63
CA ARG A 29 -9.52 8.10 18.29
C ARG A 29 -9.08 6.93 17.41
N GLY A 30 -7.77 6.70 17.31
CA GLY A 30 -7.18 5.67 16.48
C GLY A 30 -6.94 6.11 15.02
N TYR A 31 -7.31 7.35 14.67
CA TYR A 31 -7.06 7.92 13.35
C TYR A 31 -6.15 9.14 13.44
N VAL A 32 -4.90 8.94 13.08
CA VAL A 32 -3.87 9.98 13.04
C VAL A 32 -3.71 10.47 11.61
N GLN A 33 -3.74 11.79 11.42
CA GLN A 33 -3.55 12.41 10.12
C GLN A 33 -2.25 13.20 10.09
N ARG A 34 -1.55 13.14 8.96
CA ARG A 34 -0.45 14.03 8.63
C ARG A 34 -0.56 14.48 7.19
N GLU A 35 -0.23 15.71 6.91
CA GLU A 35 -0.17 16.19 5.52
C GLU A 35 0.97 15.49 4.76
N PHE A 36 2.12 15.38 5.39
CA PHE A 36 3.31 14.71 4.89
C PHE A 36 4.02 13.99 6.02
N GLU A 37 4.80 12.97 5.68
CA GLU A 37 5.74 12.33 6.55
C GLU A 37 7.14 12.42 5.93
N THR A 38 8.10 12.91 6.69
CA THR A 38 9.50 13.00 6.27
C THR A 38 10.28 11.75 6.62
N ASP A 39 9.87 11.05 7.68
CA ASP A 39 10.44 9.78 8.10
C ASP A 39 9.54 8.61 7.69
N MET A 40 9.49 8.36 6.39
CA MET A 40 8.72 7.24 5.83
C MET A 40 9.25 5.88 6.32
N ALA A 41 10.52 5.78 6.63
CA ALA A 41 11.10 4.54 7.14
C ALA A 41 10.48 4.13 8.50
N SER A 42 10.37 5.08 9.43
CA SER A 42 9.68 4.84 10.71
C SER A 42 8.19 4.58 10.53
N ALA A 43 7.53 5.29 9.61
CA ALA A 43 6.11 5.05 9.31
C ALA A 43 5.87 3.63 8.78
N TYR A 44 6.69 3.16 7.84
CA TYR A 44 6.63 1.79 7.35
C TYR A 44 7.03 0.77 8.42
N ALA A 45 8.01 1.08 9.26
CA ALA A 45 8.41 0.16 10.33
C ALA A 45 7.26 -0.14 11.30
N CYS A 46 6.48 0.89 11.66
CA CYS A 46 5.33 0.75 12.56
C CYS A 46 4.11 0.09 11.91
N ALA A 47 4.00 0.11 10.58
CA ALA A 47 2.83 -0.40 9.88
C ALA A 47 2.85 -1.93 9.77
N ASP A 48 1.75 -2.58 10.14
CA ASP A 48 1.50 -4.01 9.85
C ASP A 48 1.01 -4.23 8.43
N LEU A 49 0.32 -3.24 7.87
CA LEU A 49 -0.30 -3.26 6.56
C LEU A 49 -0.26 -1.86 5.96
N VAL A 50 0.02 -1.75 4.67
CA VAL A 50 0.05 -0.47 3.96
C VAL A 50 -1.02 -0.44 2.88
N LEU A 51 -1.82 0.63 2.87
CA LEU A 51 -2.72 0.98 1.77
C LEU A 51 -2.10 2.14 1.00
N SER A 52 -1.86 1.97 -0.29
CA SER A 52 -1.22 3.00 -1.09
C SER A 52 -1.69 3.00 -2.56
N ARG A 53 -1.40 4.10 -3.24
CA ARG A 53 -1.39 4.14 -4.71
C ARG A 53 -0.16 3.36 -5.22
N ALA A 54 -0.21 2.94 -6.48
CA ALA A 54 0.85 2.12 -7.08
C ALA A 54 1.93 2.94 -7.79
N GLY A 55 2.38 4.02 -7.15
CA GLY A 55 3.55 4.76 -7.64
C GLY A 55 4.81 3.91 -7.54
N SER A 56 5.66 3.94 -8.57
CA SER A 56 6.82 3.04 -8.69
C SER A 56 7.71 3.08 -7.45
N ASN A 57 8.11 4.25 -6.99
CA ASN A 57 8.99 4.39 -5.81
C ASN A 57 8.37 3.71 -4.57
N THR A 58 7.10 4.01 -4.28
CA THR A 58 6.39 3.43 -3.13
C THR A 58 6.30 1.92 -3.22
N VAL A 59 5.97 1.39 -4.39
CA VAL A 59 5.88 -0.07 -4.59
C VAL A 59 7.21 -0.75 -4.34
N PHE A 60 8.32 -0.21 -4.88
CA PHE A 60 9.65 -0.75 -4.65
C PHE A 60 10.08 -0.67 -3.18
N GLU A 61 9.79 0.42 -2.49
CA GLU A 61 10.06 0.57 -1.06
C GLU A 61 9.31 -0.49 -0.24
N LEU A 62 8.01 -0.68 -0.51
CA LEU A 62 7.20 -1.66 0.20
C LEU A 62 7.67 -3.10 -0.02
N ILE A 63 8.05 -3.42 -1.26
CA ILE A 63 8.62 -4.73 -1.60
C ILE A 63 9.96 -4.94 -0.89
N ALA A 64 10.87 -3.95 -0.97
CA ALA A 64 12.18 -4.03 -0.32
C ALA A 64 12.07 -4.22 1.20
N LEU A 65 11.06 -3.63 1.83
CA LEU A 65 10.79 -3.76 3.25
C LEU A 65 9.97 -5.01 3.62
N GLY A 66 9.53 -5.80 2.64
CA GLY A 66 8.65 -6.95 2.86
C GLY A 66 7.33 -6.58 3.52
N LYS A 67 6.81 -5.36 3.26
CA LYS A 67 5.56 -4.87 3.87
C LYS A 67 4.34 -5.38 3.12
N PRO A 68 3.42 -6.07 3.79
CA PRO A 68 2.13 -6.40 3.19
C PRO A 68 1.42 -5.13 2.75
N ALA A 69 1.03 -5.06 1.47
CA ALA A 69 0.43 -3.88 0.91
C ALA A 69 -0.81 -4.20 0.09
N LEU A 70 -1.83 -3.35 0.22
CA LEU A 70 -2.96 -3.26 -0.69
C LEU A 70 -2.75 -2.04 -1.60
N LEU A 71 -2.54 -2.28 -2.89
CA LEU A 71 -2.34 -1.23 -3.88
C LEU A 71 -3.65 -0.89 -4.58
N VAL A 72 -3.92 0.41 -4.68
CA VAL A 72 -5.05 0.95 -5.42
C VAL A 72 -4.49 1.88 -6.51
N PRO A 73 -4.21 1.36 -7.71
CA PRO A 73 -3.64 2.17 -8.79
C PRO A 73 -4.62 3.23 -9.29
N LEU A 74 -4.10 4.36 -9.77
CA LEU A 74 -4.87 5.34 -10.52
C LEU A 74 -5.09 4.81 -11.94
N GLU A 75 -6.34 4.54 -12.31
CA GLU A 75 -6.67 3.98 -13.61
C GLU A 75 -6.60 5.03 -14.75
N HIS A 76 -6.82 6.31 -14.42
CA HIS A 76 -6.93 7.39 -15.39
C HIS A 76 -5.83 8.48 -15.32
N ALA A 77 -4.94 8.40 -14.35
CA ALA A 77 -3.82 9.34 -14.22
C ALA A 77 -2.51 8.64 -14.58
N SER A 78 -1.72 9.25 -15.45
CA SER A 78 -0.43 8.75 -15.91
C SER A 78 -0.46 7.47 -16.78
N ARG A 79 -0.62 7.62 -18.06
CA ARG A 79 -0.27 6.64 -19.14
C ARG A 79 -0.47 5.13 -18.84
N GLY A 80 -1.20 4.77 -17.79
CA GLY A 80 -1.42 3.36 -17.40
C GLY A 80 -0.33 2.71 -16.55
N ASP A 81 0.81 3.36 -16.34
CA ASP A 81 1.98 2.77 -15.68
C ASP A 81 1.69 2.24 -14.27
N GLN A 82 0.85 2.94 -13.48
CA GLN A 82 0.50 2.48 -12.13
C GLN A 82 -0.32 1.18 -12.14
N ALA A 83 -1.25 1.06 -13.09
CA ALA A 83 -2.10 -0.12 -13.21
C ALA A 83 -1.29 -1.35 -13.68
N GLU A 84 -0.34 -1.16 -14.59
CA GLU A 84 0.56 -2.20 -15.07
C GLU A 84 1.51 -2.66 -13.97
N ASN A 85 2.15 -1.72 -13.27
CA ASN A 85 3.03 -2.03 -12.14
C ASN A 85 2.28 -2.81 -11.06
N ALA A 86 1.12 -2.32 -10.62
CA ALA A 86 0.34 -2.98 -9.59
C ALA A 86 -0.06 -4.41 -9.99
N ARG A 87 -0.44 -4.61 -11.26
CA ARG A 87 -0.79 -5.93 -11.79
C ARG A 87 0.43 -6.85 -11.79
N TYR A 88 1.56 -6.39 -12.31
CA TYR A 88 2.80 -7.16 -12.35
C TYR A 88 3.22 -7.66 -10.96
N PHE A 89 3.21 -6.77 -9.96
CA PHE A 89 3.59 -7.14 -8.60
C PHE A 89 2.55 -8.02 -7.89
N ALA A 90 1.26 -7.84 -8.21
CA ALA A 90 0.21 -8.71 -7.68
C ALA A 90 0.29 -10.13 -8.27
N GLU A 91 0.60 -10.28 -9.56
CA GLU A 91 0.84 -11.58 -10.22
C GLU A 91 2.06 -12.32 -9.64
N LYS A 92 3.05 -11.57 -9.13
CA LYS A 92 4.21 -12.10 -8.42
C LYS A 92 3.94 -12.34 -6.92
N GLU A 93 2.70 -12.17 -6.48
CA GLU A 93 2.30 -12.28 -5.07
C GLU A 93 3.13 -11.39 -4.11
N LEU A 94 3.53 -10.21 -4.58
CA LEU A 94 4.30 -9.22 -3.80
C LEU A 94 3.43 -8.16 -3.15
N CYS A 95 2.19 -8.02 -3.59
CA CYS A 95 1.18 -7.13 -3.04
C CYS A 95 -0.22 -7.65 -3.35
N ALA A 96 -1.22 -7.12 -2.68
CA ALA A 96 -2.61 -7.27 -3.07
C ALA A 96 -3.04 -6.06 -3.92
N LEU A 97 -4.00 -6.27 -4.82
CA LEU A 97 -4.50 -5.27 -5.76
C LEU A 97 -6.00 -5.07 -5.57
N LEU A 98 -6.42 -3.81 -5.44
CA LEU A 98 -7.82 -3.41 -5.53
C LEU A 98 -7.95 -2.34 -6.62
N ARG A 99 -8.86 -2.55 -7.56
CA ARG A 99 -9.10 -1.57 -8.64
C ARG A 99 -9.87 -0.36 -8.11
N GLU A 100 -9.66 0.80 -8.72
CA GLU A 100 -10.32 2.05 -8.30
C GLU A 100 -11.87 1.94 -8.37
N ARG A 101 -12.40 1.25 -9.37
CA ARG A 101 -13.84 0.98 -9.49
C ARG A 101 -14.42 0.08 -8.39
N ASP A 102 -13.58 -0.68 -7.71
CA ASP A 102 -13.97 -1.64 -6.66
C ASP A 102 -13.74 -1.07 -5.24
N LEU A 103 -13.54 0.25 -5.10
CA LEU A 103 -13.29 0.92 -3.81
C LEU A 103 -14.38 0.68 -2.76
N GLY A 104 -15.61 0.36 -3.16
CA GLY A 104 -16.64 -0.10 -2.23
C GLY A 104 -16.30 -1.38 -1.47
N GLN A 105 -15.27 -2.12 -1.91
CA GLN A 105 -14.76 -3.34 -1.27
C GLN A 105 -13.50 -3.08 -0.44
N LEU A 106 -13.08 -1.81 -0.24
CA LEU A 106 -11.83 -1.46 0.42
C LEU A 106 -11.70 -2.09 1.80
N THR A 107 -12.71 -1.92 2.65
CA THR A 107 -12.72 -2.49 4.00
C THR A 107 -12.59 -4.02 3.96
N SER A 108 -13.38 -4.68 3.12
CA SER A 108 -13.33 -6.15 2.97
C SER A 108 -11.96 -6.63 2.49
N ALA A 109 -11.35 -5.92 1.53
CA ALA A 109 -10.02 -6.26 1.01
C ALA A 109 -8.93 -6.10 2.08
N LEU A 110 -8.96 -5.02 2.86
CA LEU A 110 -8.03 -4.79 3.97
C LEU A 110 -8.19 -5.85 5.06
N LEU A 111 -9.42 -6.16 5.46
CA LEU A 111 -9.70 -7.17 6.45
C LEU A 111 -9.29 -8.58 5.99
N CYS A 112 -9.53 -8.89 4.72
CA CYS A 112 -9.10 -10.15 4.12
C CYS A 112 -7.57 -10.27 4.14
N LEU A 113 -6.86 -9.25 3.68
CA LEU A 113 -5.40 -9.24 3.68
C LEU A 113 -4.82 -9.32 5.10
N TYR A 114 -5.36 -8.55 6.04
CA TYR A 114 -4.93 -8.57 7.43
C TYR A 114 -5.22 -9.91 8.12
N GLY A 115 -6.40 -10.47 7.91
CA GLY A 115 -6.81 -11.76 8.50
C GLY A 115 -6.08 -12.97 7.91
N ASN A 116 -5.50 -12.85 6.72
CA ASN A 116 -4.86 -13.98 6.05
C ASN A 116 -3.35 -14.03 6.31
N ALA A 117 -2.97 -14.74 7.39
CA ALA A 117 -1.56 -14.92 7.76
C ALA A 117 -0.72 -15.59 6.66
N LYS A 118 -1.31 -16.48 5.86
CA LYS A 118 -0.61 -17.15 4.74
C LYS A 118 -0.25 -16.16 3.65
N ILE A 119 -1.18 -15.27 3.26
CA ILE A 119 -0.91 -14.23 2.26
C ILE A 119 0.19 -13.29 2.77
N ARG A 120 0.09 -12.83 4.02
CA ARG A 120 1.12 -11.94 4.58
C ARG A 120 2.50 -12.61 4.66
N ALA A 121 2.56 -13.88 5.02
CA ALA A 121 3.80 -14.65 5.03
C ALA A 121 4.35 -14.82 3.61
N ALA A 122 3.52 -15.14 2.63
CA ALA A 122 3.91 -15.27 1.25
C ALA A 122 4.48 -13.95 0.69
N LEU A 123 3.80 -12.82 0.93
CA LEU A 123 4.29 -11.50 0.51
C LEU A 123 5.67 -11.19 1.08
N LYS A 124 5.90 -11.47 2.38
CA LYS A 124 7.22 -11.28 3.01
C LYS A 124 8.28 -12.19 2.40
N THR A 125 7.96 -13.45 2.18
CA THR A 125 8.89 -14.43 1.61
C THR A 125 9.26 -14.07 0.17
N ASN A 126 8.28 -13.74 -0.65
CA ASN A 126 8.50 -13.37 -2.04
C ASN A 126 9.31 -12.07 -2.16
N SER A 127 9.03 -11.10 -1.29
CA SER A 127 9.81 -9.86 -1.23
C SER A 127 11.27 -10.12 -0.84
N ALA A 128 11.52 -10.97 0.14
CA ALA A 128 12.87 -11.35 0.54
C ALA A 128 13.64 -12.09 -0.57
N ALA A 129 12.94 -12.89 -1.39
CA ALA A 129 13.53 -13.65 -2.49
C ALA A 129 13.97 -12.77 -3.67
N ILE A 130 13.37 -11.58 -3.84
CA ILE A 130 13.73 -10.65 -4.91
C ILE A 130 15.11 -10.05 -4.69
N GLY A 131 15.51 -9.81 -3.44
CA GLY A 131 16.79 -9.19 -3.10
C GLY A 131 16.98 -7.79 -3.70
N THR A 132 17.98 -7.08 -3.21
CA THR A 132 18.27 -5.71 -3.66
C THR A 132 18.72 -5.66 -5.13
N ASP A 133 19.49 -6.67 -5.57
CA ASP A 133 20.02 -6.72 -6.94
C ASP A 133 18.92 -6.99 -7.98
N ALA A 134 17.93 -7.81 -7.63
CA ALA A 134 16.78 -8.06 -8.51
C ALA A 134 15.88 -6.83 -8.64
N ILE A 135 15.72 -6.05 -7.56
CA ILE A 135 14.98 -4.78 -7.60
C ILE A 135 15.69 -3.78 -8.53
N VAL A 136 17.02 -3.68 -8.44
CA VAL A 136 17.81 -2.84 -9.35
C VAL A 136 17.69 -3.34 -10.80
N GLY A 137 17.61 -4.64 -11.01
CA GLY A 137 17.38 -5.24 -12.33
C GLY A 137 16.01 -4.82 -12.91
N VAL A 138 14.95 -4.97 -12.12
CA VAL A 138 13.58 -4.55 -12.52
C VAL A 138 13.50 -3.04 -12.78
N ILE A 139 14.15 -2.21 -11.95
CA ILE A 139 14.21 -0.76 -12.19
C ILE A 139 14.88 -0.47 -13.53
N ARG A 140 15.96 -1.17 -13.88
CA ARG A 140 16.65 -0.99 -15.19
C ARG A 140 15.78 -1.41 -16.37
N GLU A 141 14.99 -2.47 -16.24
CA GLU A 141 14.06 -2.91 -17.29
C GLU A 141 12.88 -1.97 -17.47
N VAL A 142 12.38 -1.35 -16.39
CA VAL A 142 11.21 -0.44 -16.40
C VAL A 142 11.60 0.99 -16.79
N ILE A 143 12.82 1.43 -16.49
CA ILE A 143 13.32 2.79 -16.78
C ILE A 143 14.16 2.83 -18.05
N GLY A 144 14.70 1.73 -18.51
CA GLY A 144 15.47 1.57 -19.74
C GLY A 144 14.61 1.67 -20.96
#